data_312c9c2780ed9a37a453335e17389272
#
_entry.id   312c9c2780ed9a37a453335e17389272
#
_cell.length_a   1.000
_cell.length_b   1.000
_cell.length_c   1.000
_cell.angle_alpha   90.00
_cell.angle_beta   90.00
_cell.angle_gamma   90.00
#
_symmetry.space_group_name_H-M   'P 1'
#
loop_
_entity.id
_entity.type
_entity.pdbx_description
1 polymer ?
#
loop_
_entity_poly.entity_id
_entity_poly.type
_entity_poly.pdbx_seq_one_letter_code
_entity_poly.pdbx_strand_id
1 'polypeptide(L)'
;DVIITKPEDGTVTGEVTSVIFKGMHYEVTVESGKYEMVIRTTRCYAVGDKVGMQLEPDGIHVMVAEDHTTSFVTSINADYTLDFNGKVINCDLTKVIPKSSMSGGTLVDENKESIDISKLKIVVSIQPYDIKMSDDIEEGLVSGRIINLIYKGDHYSYVIRTEYGHDLIVDDEYLWNMDDT
;
A
#
# COMPACT_ATOMS: atom_id res chain seq x y z
N ASP A 1 19.25 14.53 -1.00
CA ASP A 1 19.63 14.15 -2.38
C ASP A 1 20.75 13.12 -2.38
N VAL A 2 20.74 12.23 -3.39
CA VAL A 2 21.80 11.26 -3.62
C VAL A 2 22.72 11.79 -4.72
N ILE A 3 24.02 11.84 -4.46
CA ILE A 3 25.01 12.30 -5.42
C ILE A 3 25.83 11.10 -5.89
N ILE A 4 25.91 10.90 -7.21
CA ILE A 4 26.79 9.87 -7.79
C ILE A 4 28.22 10.39 -7.83
N THR A 5 29.13 9.61 -7.25
CA THR A 5 30.55 9.88 -7.14
C THR A 5 31.36 8.72 -7.73
N LYS A 6 32.70 8.79 -7.59
CA LYS A 6 33.54 7.61 -7.84
C LYS A 6 33.32 6.57 -6.72
N PRO A 7 33.53 5.27 -6.99
CA PRO A 7 33.35 4.22 -5.98
C PRO A 7 34.12 4.47 -4.66
N GLU A 8 35.31 5.00 -4.74
CA GLU A 8 36.19 5.29 -3.59
C GLU A 8 35.71 6.46 -2.73
N ASP A 9 34.91 7.37 -3.31
CA ASP A 9 34.41 8.59 -2.65
C ASP A 9 32.98 8.44 -2.11
N GLY A 10 32.29 7.32 -2.42
CA GLY A 10 30.90 7.08 -2.03
C GLY A 10 30.75 6.50 -0.62
N THR A 11 29.71 6.88 0.09
CA THR A 11 29.31 6.23 1.35
C THR A 11 28.78 4.83 1.09
N VAL A 12 28.12 4.64 -0.05
CA VAL A 12 27.59 3.37 -0.54
C VAL A 12 28.06 3.18 -1.96
N THR A 13 28.35 1.95 -2.37
CA THR A 13 28.76 1.62 -3.74
C THR A 13 27.72 0.75 -4.42
N GLY A 14 27.56 0.90 -5.72
CA GLY A 14 26.63 0.09 -6.50
C GLY A 14 27.01 0.02 -7.98
N GLU A 15 26.21 -0.70 -8.74
CA GLU A 15 26.35 -0.85 -10.18
C GLU A 15 25.13 -0.24 -10.87
N VAL A 16 25.36 0.51 -11.95
CA VAL A 16 24.31 1.12 -12.75
C VAL A 16 23.57 0.03 -13.54
N THR A 17 22.27 -0.13 -13.31
CA THR A 17 21.44 -1.14 -13.99
C THR A 17 20.53 -0.53 -15.06
N SER A 18 20.21 0.76 -14.96
CA SER A 18 19.39 1.46 -15.95
C SER A 18 19.75 2.94 -16.06
N VAL A 19 19.65 3.49 -17.27
CA VAL A 19 19.87 4.91 -17.55
C VAL A 19 18.79 5.39 -18.53
N ILE A 20 17.93 6.32 -18.11
CA ILE A 20 16.84 6.85 -18.90
C ILE A 20 16.99 8.37 -19.02
N PHE A 21 17.10 8.89 -20.24
CA PHE A 21 17.09 10.33 -20.46
C PHE A 21 15.68 10.91 -20.45
N LYS A 22 15.43 11.90 -19.61
CA LYS A 22 14.14 12.57 -19.41
C LYS A 22 14.11 13.98 -20.02
N GLY A 23 14.90 14.25 -21.05
CA GLY A 23 14.94 15.53 -21.76
C GLY A 23 15.88 16.56 -21.15
N MET A 24 15.98 16.71 -19.84
CA MET A 24 16.87 17.64 -19.14
C MET A 24 17.84 16.97 -18.16
N HIS A 25 17.51 15.75 -17.74
CA HIS A 25 18.32 14.97 -16.82
C HIS A 25 18.22 13.48 -17.15
N TYR A 26 19.10 12.71 -16.56
CA TYR A 26 19.04 11.25 -16.60
C TYR A 26 18.46 10.75 -15.27
N GLU A 27 17.61 9.75 -15.35
CA GLU A 27 17.28 8.86 -14.24
C GLU A 27 18.20 7.66 -14.34
N VAL A 28 19.05 7.50 -13.33
CA VAL A 28 20.04 6.42 -13.24
C VAL A 28 19.61 5.50 -12.12
N THR A 29 19.36 4.24 -12.45
CA THR A 29 19.09 3.22 -11.45
C THR A 29 20.39 2.56 -11.06
N VAL A 30 20.68 2.51 -9.77
CA VAL A 30 21.88 1.90 -9.19
C VAL A 30 21.47 0.81 -8.22
N GLU A 31 21.97 -0.40 -8.42
CA GLU A 31 21.78 -1.53 -7.52
C GLU A 31 22.95 -1.63 -6.54
N SER A 32 22.66 -1.70 -5.24
CA SER A 32 23.61 -1.90 -4.16
C SER A 32 23.15 -3.02 -3.24
N GLY A 33 23.71 -4.20 -3.41
CA GLY A 33 23.29 -5.41 -2.71
C GLY A 33 21.85 -5.80 -3.05
N LYS A 34 20.93 -5.67 -2.11
CA LYS A 34 19.48 -5.94 -2.31
C LYS A 34 18.65 -4.66 -2.51
N TYR A 35 19.28 -3.51 -2.54
CA TYR A 35 18.60 -2.22 -2.65
C TYR A 35 18.80 -1.64 -4.03
N GLU A 36 17.76 -1.05 -4.57
CA GLU A 36 17.73 -0.29 -5.81
C GLU A 36 17.50 1.18 -5.50
N MET A 37 18.28 2.06 -6.10
CA MET A 37 18.14 3.51 -5.92
C MET A 37 18.02 4.19 -7.27
N VAL A 38 16.99 5.01 -7.43
CA VAL A 38 16.78 5.85 -8.62
C VAL A 38 17.32 7.24 -8.34
N ILE A 39 18.31 7.68 -9.14
CA ILE A 39 19.03 8.93 -8.92
C ILE A 39 18.84 9.83 -10.13
N ARG A 40 18.49 11.09 -9.90
CA ARG A 40 18.41 12.11 -10.94
C ARG A 40 19.74 12.84 -11.04
N THR A 41 20.31 12.88 -12.24
CA THR A 41 21.61 13.54 -12.50
C THR A 41 21.64 14.15 -13.90
N THR A 42 22.44 15.18 -14.09
CA THR A 42 22.72 15.73 -15.42
C THR A 42 23.87 15.02 -16.13
N ARG A 43 24.58 14.13 -15.45
CA ARG A 43 25.68 13.35 -16.02
C ARG A 43 25.15 12.05 -16.61
N CYS A 44 25.71 11.66 -17.74
CA CYS A 44 25.42 10.38 -18.39
C CYS A 44 26.36 9.30 -17.80
N TYR A 45 25.77 8.16 -17.48
CA TYR A 45 26.46 6.95 -17.03
C TYR A 45 26.13 5.81 -18.00
N ALA A 46 26.93 4.75 -17.99
CA ALA A 46 26.66 3.54 -18.75
C ALA A 46 26.12 2.44 -17.81
N VAL A 47 25.25 1.59 -18.35
CA VAL A 47 24.84 0.38 -17.64
C VAL A 47 26.08 -0.51 -17.42
N GLY A 48 26.26 -0.98 -16.18
CA GLY A 48 27.46 -1.72 -15.75
C GLY A 48 28.54 -0.85 -15.10
N ASP A 49 28.41 0.48 -15.11
CA ASP A 49 29.35 1.35 -14.41
C ASP A 49 29.26 1.10 -12.89
N LYS A 50 30.42 0.95 -12.25
CA LYS A 50 30.52 0.93 -10.80
C LYS A 50 30.65 2.36 -10.28
N VAL A 51 29.73 2.73 -9.42
CA VAL A 51 29.65 4.09 -8.89
C VAL A 51 29.60 4.11 -7.36
N GLY A 52 30.06 5.21 -6.78
CA GLY A 52 29.81 5.55 -5.40
C GLY A 52 28.55 6.43 -5.30
N MET A 53 27.87 6.35 -4.19
CA MET A 53 26.74 7.22 -3.86
C MET A 53 27.02 7.90 -2.53
N GLN A 54 26.90 9.21 -2.53
CA GLN A 54 26.98 10.01 -1.33
C GLN A 54 25.58 10.48 -0.97
N LEU A 55 25.17 10.20 0.27
CA LEU A 55 23.90 10.61 0.81
C LEU A 55 24.11 11.86 1.67
N GLU A 56 23.39 12.92 1.34
CA GLU A 56 23.39 14.11 2.19
C GLU A 56 22.50 13.82 3.41
N PRO A 57 22.95 14.13 4.63
CA PRO A 57 22.18 13.86 5.85
C PRO A 57 20.77 14.49 5.83
N ASP A 58 20.64 15.66 5.23
CA ASP A 58 19.36 16.37 5.12
C ASP A 58 18.41 15.75 4.08
N GLY A 59 18.93 14.88 3.23
CA GLY A 59 18.14 14.11 2.24
C GLY A 59 17.70 12.74 2.73
N ILE A 60 18.03 12.38 4.00
CA ILE A 60 17.63 11.09 4.57
C ILE A 60 16.42 11.30 5.47
N HIS A 61 15.26 10.79 5.06
CA HIS A 61 14.07 10.73 5.89
C HIS A 61 14.01 9.36 6.57
N VAL A 62 14.17 9.35 7.88
CA VAL A 62 14.02 8.13 8.69
C VAL A 62 12.63 8.10 9.26
N MET A 63 11.85 7.10 8.89
CA MET A 63 10.51 6.87 9.41
C MET A 63 10.45 5.50 10.06
N VAL A 64 9.59 5.36 11.07
CA VAL A 64 9.24 4.04 11.58
C VAL A 64 8.48 3.33 10.46
N ALA A 65 8.91 2.12 10.11
CA ALA A 65 8.13 1.27 9.22
C ALA A 65 6.86 0.86 9.97
N GLU A 66 5.79 1.55 9.71
CA GLU A 66 4.48 1.17 10.20
C GLU A 66 3.84 0.21 9.19
N ASP A 67 3.22 -0.83 9.71
CA ASP A 67 2.32 -1.62 8.88
C ASP A 67 1.03 -0.81 8.70
N HIS A 68 0.95 -0.12 7.57
CA HIS A 68 -0.18 0.77 7.24
C HIS A 68 -1.42 0.00 6.77
N THR A 69 -1.41 -1.32 6.86
CA THR A 69 -2.57 -2.14 6.55
C THR A 69 -3.70 -1.83 7.51
N THR A 70 -4.81 -1.31 7.01
CA THR A 70 -6.03 -1.17 7.80
C THR A 70 -6.62 -2.55 8.03
N SER A 71 -6.76 -2.95 9.28
CA SER A 71 -7.40 -4.21 9.63
C SER A 71 -8.48 -4.03 10.70
N PHE A 72 -9.56 -4.76 10.55
CA PHE A 72 -10.67 -4.77 11.52
C PHE A 72 -11.27 -6.16 11.63
N VAL A 73 -11.86 -6.43 12.79
CA VAL A 73 -12.52 -7.71 13.05
C VAL A 73 -14.02 -7.54 12.78
N THR A 74 -14.57 -8.42 11.98
CA THR A 74 -16.01 -8.47 11.72
C THR A 74 -16.57 -9.88 11.93
N SER A 75 -17.87 -10.00 11.96
CA SER A 75 -18.61 -11.27 12.01
C SER A 75 -19.22 -11.59 10.64
N ILE A 76 -19.52 -12.85 10.42
CA ILE A 76 -20.20 -13.33 9.22
C ILE A 76 -21.70 -13.23 9.47
N ASN A 77 -22.43 -12.60 8.54
CA ASN A 77 -23.88 -12.54 8.55
C ASN A 77 -24.50 -13.91 8.21
N ALA A 78 -25.76 -14.09 8.52
CA ALA A 78 -26.47 -15.35 8.27
C ALA A 78 -26.56 -15.74 6.78
N ASP A 79 -26.43 -14.75 5.89
CA ASP A 79 -26.38 -14.91 4.43
C ASP A 79 -24.96 -15.05 3.87
N TYR A 80 -23.97 -15.29 4.74
CA TYR A 80 -22.54 -15.41 4.41
C TYR A 80 -21.88 -14.13 3.88
N THR A 81 -22.47 -12.99 4.12
CA THR A 81 -21.87 -11.68 3.85
C THR A 81 -21.11 -11.15 5.07
N LEU A 82 -20.31 -10.11 4.88
CA LEU A 82 -19.60 -9.40 5.94
C LEU A 82 -20.16 -7.98 6.06
N ASP A 83 -20.14 -7.43 7.27
CA ASP A 83 -20.46 -6.03 7.49
C ASP A 83 -19.18 -5.20 7.54
N PHE A 84 -19.13 -4.13 6.76
CA PHE A 84 -18.04 -3.16 6.74
C PHE A 84 -18.59 -1.75 6.70
N ASN A 85 -18.40 -1.01 7.79
CA ASN A 85 -18.90 0.37 7.89
C ASN A 85 -20.36 0.52 7.45
N GLY A 86 -21.26 -0.37 7.95
CA GLY A 86 -22.66 -0.37 7.61
C GLY A 86 -23.00 -0.80 6.18
N LYS A 87 -22.01 -1.22 5.41
CA LYS A 87 -22.20 -1.79 4.07
C LYS A 87 -21.96 -3.28 4.08
N VAL A 88 -22.77 -3.98 3.30
CA VAL A 88 -22.68 -5.43 3.15
C VAL A 88 -21.68 -5.75 2.04
N ILE A 89 -20.67 -6.56 2.38
CA ILE A 89 -19.66 -7.02 1.43
C ILE A 89 -19.86 -8.51 1.16
N ASN A 90 -19.91 -8.88 -0.13
CA ASN A 90 -19.89 -10.26 -0.53
C ASN A 90 -18.46 -10.82 -0.44
N CYS A 91 -18.31 -11.93 0.25
CA CYS A 91 -17.04 -12.63 0.42
C CYS A 91 -17.20 -14.12 0.12
N ASP A 92 -16.29 -14.65 -0.67
CA ASP A 92 -16.22 -16.11 -0.88
C ASP A 92 -15.53 -16.78 0.30
N LEU A 93 -16.33 -17.15 1.30
CA LEU A 93 -15.81 -17.76 2.54
C LEU A 93 -15.11 -19.11 2.29
N THR A 94 -15.36 -19.79 1.18
CA THR A 94 -14.65 -21.04 0.86
C THR A 94 -13.17 -20.83 0.58
N LYS A 95 -12.79 -19.60 0.18
CA LYS A 95 -11.37 -19.20 0.01
C LYS A 95 -10.71 -18.79 1.31
N VAL A 96 -11.51 -18.36 2.30
CA VAL A 96 -11.02 -17.83 3.58
C VAL A 96 -10.93 -18.93 4.63
N ILE A 97 -11.92 -19.82 4.67
CA ILE A 97 -12.00 -20.90 5.65
C ILE A 97 -11.41 -22.17 5.01
N PRO A 98 -10.24 -22.64 5.48
CA PRO A 98 -9.57 -23.79 4.89
C PRO A 98 -10.47 -25.04 4.88
N LYS A 99 -10.44 -25.79 3.77
CA LYS A 99 -11.17 -27.05 3.57
C LYS A 99 -12.69 -26.95 3.69
N SER A 100 -13.24 -25.74 3.50
CA SER A 100 -14.69 -25.52 3.46
C SER A 100 -15.23 -25.57 2.02
N SER A 101 -16.52 -25.78 1.88
CA SER A 101 -17.25 -25.76 0.61
C SER A 101 -18.71 -25.37 0.82
N MET A 102 -19.38 -24.90 -0.24
CA MET A 102 -20.82 -24.66 -0.19
C MET A 102 -21.58 -25.92 -0.60
N SER A 103 -22.49 -26.36 0.23
CA SER A 103 -23.38 -27.51 -0.02
C SER A 103 -24.82 -27.15 0.31
N GLY A 104 -25.68 -27.13 -0.71
CA GLY A 104 -27.11 -26.79 -0.53
C GLY A 104 -27.35 -25.41 0.09
N GLY A 105 -26.47 -24.43 -0.16
CA GLY A 105 -26.56 -23.09 0.41
C GLY A 105 -25.98 -22.96 1.83
N THR A 106 -25.38 -24.02 2.36
CA THR A 106 -24.75 -24.03 3.68
C THR A 106 -23.23 -24.23 3.55
N LEU A 107 -22.47 -23.52 4.35
CA LEU A 107 -21.03 -23.69 4.44
C LEU A 107 -20.72 -24.93 5.27
N VAL A 108 -19.96 -25.86 4.69
CA VAL A 108 -19.63 -27.15 5.31
C VAL A 108 -18.12 -27.40 5.30
N ASP A 109 -17.65 -28.18 6.25
CA ASP A 109 -16.27 -28.64 6.35
C ASP A 109 -15.96 -29.82 5.41
N GLU A 110 -14.75 -30.39 5.52
CA GLU A 110 -14.31 -31.57 4.75
C GLU A 110 -15.13 -32.84 5.02
N ASN A 111 -15.79 -32.93 6.18
CA ASN A 111 -16.66 -34.04 6.57
C ASN A 111 -18.13 -33.80 6.15
N LYS A 112 -18.41 -32.68 5.47
CA LYS A 112 -19.75 -32.20 5.11
C LYS A 112 -20.63 -31.84 6.32
N GLU A 113 -20.01 -31.54 7.44
CA GLU A 113 -20.69 -30.99 8.62
C GLU A 113 -20.82 -29.47 8.51
N SER A 114 -21.96 -28.91 8.93
CA SER A 114 -22.21 -27.48 8.90
C SER A 114 -21.27 -26.72 9.82
N ILE A 115 -20.62 -25.69 9.28
CA ILE A 115 -19.74 -24.81 10.04
C ILE A 115 -20.58 -23.76 10.75
N ASP A 116 -20.43 -23.67 12.09
CA ASP A 116 -21.09 -22.65 12.89
C ASP A 116 -20.41 -21.29 12.71
N ILE A 117 -20.91 -20.52 11.74
CA ILE A 117 -20.37 -19.19 11.39
C ILE A 117 -20.52 -18.16 12.52
N SER A 118 -21.43 -18.35 13.46
CA SER A 118 -21.66 -17.41 14.56
C SER A 118 -20.47 -17.32 15.52
N LYS A 119 -19.62 -18.33 15.54
CA LYS A 119 -18.39 -18.40 16.36
C LYS A 119 -17.15 -17.91 15.64
N LEU A 120 -17.26 -17.68 14.34
CA LEU A 120 -16.11 -17.25 13.53
C LEU A 120 -15.98 -15.72 13.58
N LYS A 121 -14.75 -15.28 13.75
CA LYS A 121 -14.38 -13.88 13.58
C LYS A 121 -13.46 -13.78 12.38
N ILE A 122 -13.79 -12.89 11.47
CA ILE A 122 -13.00 -12.62 10.28
C ILE A 122 -12.20 -11.34 10.49
N VAL A 123 -10.93 -11.39 10.19
CA VAL A 123 -10.09 -10.20 10.08
C VAL A 123 -10.08 -9.79 8.62
N VAL A 124 -10.58 -8.58 8.36
CA VAL A 124 -10.48 -7.95 7.04
C VAL A 124 -9.28 -7.03 7.06
N SER A 125 -8.39 -7.21 6.10
CA SER A 125 -7.22 -6.36 5.89
C SER A 125 -7.32 -5.70 4.53
N ILE A 126 -7.10 -4.40 4.49
CA ILE A 126 -7.14 -3.60 3.26
C ILE A 126 -5.80 -2.90 3.13
N GLN A 127 -5.13 -3.10 2.00
CA GLN A 127 -3.89 -2.38 1.70
C GLN A 127 -4.20 -0.94 1.31
N PRO A 128 -3.38 0.04 1.71
CA PRO A 128 -3.62 1.45 1.41
C PRO A 128 -3.80 1.75 -0.08
N TYR A 129 -3.05 1.07 -0.94
CA TYR A 129 -3.11 1.23 -2.41
C TYR A 129 -4.34 0.60 -3.08
N ASP A 130 -5.04 -0.29 -2.38
CA ASP A 130 -6.25 -0.95 -2.89
C ASP A 130 -7.50 -0.10 -2.69
N ILE A 131 -7.41 0.97 -1.92
CA ILE A 131 -8.50 1.93 -1.68
C ILE A 131 -8.37 3.06 -2.70
N LYS A 132 -9.43 3.27 -3.47
CA LYS A 132 -9.54 4.40 -4.40
C LYS A 132 -10.40 5.48 -3.80
N MET A 133 -9.94 6.72 -3.92
CA MET A 133 -10.67 7.91 -3.49
C MET A 133 -11.44 8.51 -4.67
N SER A 134 -12.60 9.09 -4.40
CA SER A 134 -13.41 9.86 -5.34
C SER A 134 -14.05 11.02 -4.57
N ASP A 135 -14.20 12.16 -5.21
CA ASP A 135 -14.98 13.31 -4.72
C ASP A 135 -16.48 13.14 -4.98
N ASP A 136 -16.86 12.10 -5.69
CA ASP A 136 -18.27 11.70 -5.88
C ASP A 136 -18.68 10.66 -4.82
N ILE A 137 -19.45 11.11 -3.85
CA ILE A 137 -19.95 10.27 -2.75
C ILE A 137 -20.79 9.06 -3.26
N GLU A 138 -21.44 9.19 -4.43
CA GLU A 138 -22.24 8.11 -4.99
C GLU A 138 -21.40 6.98 -5.57
N GLU A 139 -20.16 7.25 -5.95
CA GLU A 139 -19.23 6.23 -6.45
C GLU A 139 -18.58 5.42 -5.33
N GLY A 140 -18.53 5.96 -4.11
CA GLY A 140 -17.86 5.36 -2.97
C GLY A 140 -18.69 4.27 -2.28
N LEU A 141 -18.03 3.18 -1.86
CA LEU A 141 -18.64 2.19 -0.96
C LEU A 141 -18.80 2.76 0.46
N VAL A 142 -17.85 3.59 0.90
CA VAL A 142 -17.79 4.20 2.23
C VAL A 142 -17.39 5.66 2.08
N SER A 143 -18.05 6.54 2.80
CA SER A 143 -17.70 7.96 2.88
C SER A 143 -16.89 8.26 4.14
N GLY A 144 -16.06 9.28 4.08
CA GLY A 144 -15.23 9.69 5.19
C GLY A 144 -14.59 11.06 4.97
N ARG A 145 -13.93 11.57 6.00
CA ARG A 145 -13.20 12.84 5.95
C ARG A 145 -11.71 12.59 6.06
N ILE A 146 -10.91 13.27 5.27
CA ILE A 146 -9.46 13.31 5.41
C ILE A 146 -9.11 14.04 6.71
N ILE A 147 -8.48 13.33 7.66
CA ILE A 147 -8.07 13.90 8.95
C ILE A 147 -6.55 14.07 9.08
N ASN A 148 -5.79 13.41 8.22
CA ASN A 148 -4.35 13.56 8.15
C ASN A 148 -3.85 13.28 6.73
N LEU A 149 -2.73 13.91 6.37
CA LEU A 149 -2.07 13.82 5.08
C LEU A 149 -0.57 13.88 5.29
N ILE A 150 0.16 12.94 4.73
CA ILE A 150 1.63 12.90 4.74
C ILE A 150 2.12 12.63 3.31
N TYR A 151 3.01 13.47 2.80
CA TYR A 151 3.71 13.19 1.55
C TYR A 151 4.87 12.23 1.79
N LYS A 152 4.90 11.11 1.08
CA LYS A 152 5.91 10.04 1.21
C LYS A 152 7.04 10.13 0.18
N GLY A 153 7.04 11.17 -0.67
CA GLY A 153 8.07 11.43 -1.67
C GLY A 153 7.62 11.13 -3.11
N ASP A 154 6.80 10.13 -3.31
CA ASP A 154 6.22 9.72 -4.61
C ASP A 154 4.70 9.63 -4.60
N HIS A 155 4.10 9.56 -3.42
CA HIS A 155 2.65 9.52 -3.21
C HIS A 155 2.28 10.23 -1.92
N TYR A 156 0.98 10.40 -1.70
CA TYR A 156 0.40 10.92 -0.47
C TYR A 156 -0.24 9.79 0.31
N SER A 157 0.00 9.75 1.61
CA SER A 157 -0.64 8.83 2.55
C SER A 157 -1.67 9.59 3.38
N TYR A 158 -2.91 9.16 3.32
CA TYR A 158 -4.06 9.78 3.96
C TYR A 158 -4.55 8.93 5.12
N VAL A 159 -5.02 9.58 6.16
CA VAL A 159 -5.88 8.96 7.16
C VAL A 159 -7.28 9.51 6.98
N ILE A 160 -8.20 8.63 6.61
CA ILE A 160 -9.60 8.97 6.36
C ILE A 160 -10.45 8.41 7.49
N ARG A 161 -11.14 9.28 8.21
CA ARG A 161 -12.11 8.88 9.22
C ARG A 161 -13.47 8.68 8.59
N THR A 162 -13.97 7.45 8.63
CA THR A 162 -15.27 7.10 8.11
C THR A 162 -16.41 7.62 9.01
N GLU A 163 -17.63 7.69 8.48
CA GLU A 163 -18.83 8.06 9.26
C GLU A 163 -19.07 7.16 10.47
N TYR A 164 -18.57 5.91 10.43
CA TYR A 164 -18.67 4.96 11.53
C TYR A 164 -17.50 5.05 12.54
N GLY A 165 -16.61 6.04 12.37
CA GLY A 165 -15.51 6.31 13.30
C GLY A 165 -14.28 5.43 13.13
N HIS A 166 -14.19 4.67 12.05
CA HIS A 166 -13.02 3.88 11.70
C HIS A 166 -12.03 4.71 10.87
N ASP A 167 -10.75 4.55 11.11
CA ASP A 167 -9.71 5.21 10.33
C ASP A 167 -9.19 4.25 9.26
N LEU A 168 -9.25 4.68 8.01
CA LEU A 168 -8.69 3.99 6.85
C LEU A 168 -7.41 4.71 6.43
N ILE A 169 -6.37 3.95 6.12
CA ILE A 169 -5.15 4.48 5.52
C ILE A 169 -5.23 4.26 4.02
N VAL A 170 -5.02 5.33 3.25
CA VAL A 170 -5.11 5.33 1.79
C VAL A 170 -3.87 5.99 1.22
N ASP A 171 -3.23 5.32 0.26
CA ASP A 171 -2.12 5.87 -0.49
C ASP A 171 -2.58 6.22 -1.91
N ASP A 172 -2.37 7.46 -2.32
CA ASP A 172 -2.79 7.99 -3.63
C ASP A 172 -1.70 8.91 -4.20
N GLU A 173 -1.55 8.90 -5.52
CA GLU A 173 -0.63 9.80 -6.24
C GLU A 173 -1.14 11.25 -6.32
N TYR A 174 -2.45 11.45 -6.20
CA TYR A 174 -3.10 12.75 -6.29
C TYR A 174 -3.17 13.43 -4.93
N LEU A 175 -3.07 14.77 -4.96
CA LEU A 175 -3.28 15.59 -3.79
C LEU A 175 -4.77 15.90 -3.61
N TRP A 176 -5.34 15.40 -2.52
CA TRP A 176 -6.71 15.67 -2.08
C TRP A 176 -6.68 16.72 -0.95
N ASN A 177 -7.72 17.55 -0.88
CA ASN A 177 -7.79 18.56 0.16
C ASN A 177 -8.28 17.98 1.50
N MET A 178 -7.77 18.53 2.60
CA MET A 178 -8.11 18.06 3.96
C MET A 178 -9.59 18.20 4.32
N ASP A 179 -10.34 19.02 3.60
CA ASP A 179 -11.77 19.25 3.85
C ASP A 179 -12.69 18.54 2.83
N ASP A 180 -12.10 17.78 1.90
CA ASP A 180 -12.87 16.97 0.95
C ASP A 180 -13.51 15.79 1.68
N THR A 181 -14.77 15.51 1.34
CA THR A 181 -15.60 14.43 1.93
C THR A 181 -15.99 13.41 0.89
#